data_19034b4fb93f28a5d1f6c831cb0dfe4a
#
_entry.id   19034b4fb93f28a5d1f6c831cb0dfe4a
#
_cell.length_a   1.000
_cell.length_b   1.000
_cell.length_c   1.000
_cell.angle_alpha   90.00
_cell.angle_beta   90.00
_cell.angle_gamma   90.00
#
_symmetry.space_group_name_H-M   'P 1'
#
loop_
_entity.id
_entity.type
_entity.pdbx_description
1 polymer ?
#
loop_
_entity_poly.entity_id
_entity_poly.type
_entity_poly.pdbx_seq_one_letter_code
_entity_poly.pdbx_strand_id
1 'polypeptide(L)'
;VVAIATIIGANAQEFKVGAKAGFLMSNVSDPETSVSVGGVTGTAKFSASYSPGFHFGAFIEYGFNEQLWVEAGVDYAFQGANINSLSGSINNISLGELDIKDGKLKIEQFNIPLWIKYDFNGFRPKIGVNLGFVSKAKASGKDNSSFGLVNVDNEPLTLDKKFDLGLGFGAEYNFDSGFFFDASFNLGLTDLSTKSYSENGYKLPTLNFKNRVFQVGVGYKF
;
A
#
# COMPACT_ATOMS: atom_id res chain seq x y z
N VAL A 1 -20.53 -2.41 27.03
CA VAL A 1 -20.01 -1.78 25.79
C VAL A 1 -21.18 -1.16 24.99
N VAL A 2 -22.03 -0.33 25.62
CA VAL A 2 -23.16 0.32 24.90
C VAL A 2 -23.41 1.72 25.47
N ALA A 3 -22.36 2.51 25.66
CA ALA A 3 -22.49 3.82 26.32
C ALA A 3 -21.93 5.00 25.52
N ILE A 4 -21.75 4.90 24.20
CA ILE A 4 -21.29 6.05 23.39
C ILE A 4 -22.39 6.60 22.46
N ALA A 5 -23.58 6.02 22.44
CA ALA A 5 -24.62 6.35 21.46
C ALA A 5 -25.67 7.39 21.91
N THR A 6 -25.45 8.15 22.96
CA THR A 6 -26.49 9.06 23.50
C THR A 6 -26.02 10.48 23.78
N ILE A 7 -25.20 11.05 22.92
CA ILE A 7 -25.06 12.51 22.90
C ILE A 7 -25.00 12.91 21.44
N ILE A 8 -26.14 13.30 20.86
CA ILE A 8 -26.29 14.40 19.93
C ILE A 8 -27.75 14.43 19.49
N GLY A 9 -28.50 15.34 20.07
CA GLY A 9 -29.83 15.69 19.63
C GLY A 9 -29.78 16.68 18.48
N ALA A 10 -30.65 16.42 17.50
CA ALA A 10 -31.26 17.35 16.58
C ALA A 10 -30.34 18.24 15.73
N ASN A 11 -30.07 17.77 14.53
CA ASN A 11 -30.17 18.43 13.23
C ASN A 11 -29.30 17.66 12.25
N ALA A 12 -29.88 16.86 11.36
CA ALA A 12 -29.26 16.25 10.15
C ALA A 12 -27.81 15.72 10.23
N GLN A 13 -27.25 15.60 11.43
CA GLN A 13 -25.91 15.09 11.71
C GLN A 13 -26.02 13.63 12.12
N GLU A 14 -25.45 12.76 11.31
CA GLU A 14 -25.48 11.32 11.55
C GLU A 14 -24.06 10.80 11.82
N PHE A 15 -23.91 10.03 12.89
CA PHE A 15 -22.67 9.37 13.25
C PHE A 15 -22.83 7.86 13.09
N LYS A 16 -21.95 7.24 12.31
CA LYS A 16 -21.92 5.79 12.10
C LYS A 16 -20.57 5.22 12.49
N VAL A 17 -20.59 4.02 13.04
CA VAL A 17 -19.40 3.20 13.24
C VAL A 17 -19.52 1.98 12.33
N GLY A 18 -18.42 1.55 11.72
CA GLY A 18 -18.46 0.42 10.83
C GLY A 18 -17.18 -0.40 10.85
N ALA A 19 -17.30 -1.58 10.25
CA ALA A 19 -16.15 -2.44 9.98
C ALA A 19 -16.18 -2.87 8.52
N LYS A 20 -15.00 -3.10 7.95
CA LYS A 20 -14.83 -3.55 6.56
C LYS A 20 -13.70 -4.56 6.43
N ALA A 21 -13.83 -5.44 5.45
CA ALA A 21 -12.78 -6.35 5.05
C ALA A 21 -12.86 -6.60 3.54
N GLY A 22 -11.74 -6.95 2.94
CA GLY A 22 -11.73 -7.17 1.49
C GLY A 22 -10.42 -7.70 0.97
N PHE A 23 -10.43 -7.89 -0.34
CA PHE A 23 -9.24 -8.24 -1.12
C PHE A 23 -8.57 -6.99 -1.66
N LEU A 24 -7.27 -7.11 -1.90
CA LEU A 24 -6.52 -6.08 -2.56
C LEU A 24 -5.58 -6.66 -3.63
N MET A 25 -5.26 -5.83 -4.60
CA MET A 25 -4.19 -6.05 -5.56
C MET A 25 -3.21 -4.89 -5.38
N SER A 26 -2.02 -5.19 -4.93
CA SER A 26 -0.99 -4.18 -4.66
C SER A 26 0.23 -4.37 -5.53
N ASN A 27 0.86 -3.27 -5.86
CA ASN A 27 2.13 -3.21 -6.55
C ASN A 27 2.98 -2.10 -5.94
N VAL A 28 4.25 -2.09 -6.28
CA VAL A 28 5.16 -0.98 -5.98
C VAL A 28 5.66 -0.38 -7.30
N SER A 29 6.01 0.92 -7.29
CA SER A 29 6.78 1.48 -8.40
C SER A 29 8.07 0.67 -8.54
N ASP A 30 8.55 0.46 -9.77
CA ASP A 30 9.75 -0.34 -10.01
C ASP A 30 10.91 0.15 -9.14
N PRO A 31 11.40 -0.68 -8.17
CA PRO A 31 12.48 -0.25 -7.31
C PRO A 31 13.76 -0.07 -8.12
N GLU A 32 14.36 1.08 -7.99
CA GLU A 32 15.59 1.43 -8.71
C GLU A 32 16.65 1.93 -7.75
N THR A 33 17.89 1.60 -8.05
CA THR A 33 19.05 2.09 -7.32
C THR A 33 20.21 2.38 -8.25
N SER A 34 20.97 3.42 -7.94
CA SER A 34 22.18 3.78 -8.71
C SER A 34 23.33 4.13 -7.79
N VAL A 35 24.53 3.78 -8.24
CA VAL A 35 25.79 4.10 -7.57
C VAL A 35 26.74 4.73 -8.60
N SER A 36 27.33 5.87 -8.26
CA SER A 36 28.33 6.55 -9.10
C SER A 36 29.67 6.61 -8.38
N VAL A 37 30.72 6.11 -9.04
CA VAL A 37 32.10 6.14 -8.55
C VAL A 37 33.01 6.52 -9.69
N GLY A 38 33.80 7.58 -9.52
CA GLY A 38 34.81 8.01 -10.52
C GLY A 38 34.23 8.33 -11.91
N GLY A 39 32.98 8.84 -11.97
CA GLY A 39 32.31 9.16 -13.24
C GLY A 39 31.64 7.94 -13.92
N VAL A 40 31.69 6.77 -13.31
CA VAL A 40 30.99 5.57 -13.77
C VAL A 40 29.73 5.40 -12.93
N THR A 41 28.55 5.34 -13.58
CA THR A 41 27.26 5.11 -12.92
C THR A 41 26.74 3.71 -13.23
N GLY A 42 26.60 2.89 -12.18
CA GLY A 42 25.90 1.61 -12.24
C GLY A 42 24.47 1.79 -11.78
N THR A 43 23.50 1.25 -12.51
CA THR A 43 22.08 1.25 -12.13
C THR A 43 21.55 -0.17 -12.09
N ALA A 44 20.75 -0.49 -11.06
CA ALA A 44 20.00 -1.73 -10.97
C ALA A 44 18.51 -1.38 -10.79
N LYS A 45 17.65 -2.01 -11.59
CA LYS A 45 16.21 -1.79 -11.61
C LYS A 45 15.49 -3.13 -11.52
N PHE A 46 14.50 -3.20 -10.60
CA PHE A 46 13.62 -4.33 -10.46
C PHE A 46 12.30 -4.06 -11.18
N SER A 47 11.81 -5.04 -11.94
CA SER A 47 10.48 -5.01 -12.51
C SER A 47 9.49 -5.62 -11.52
N ALA A 48 8.44 -4.87 -11.19
CA ALA A 48 7.43 -5.27 -10.24
C ALA A 48 6.06 -5.39 -10.89
N SER A 49 5.23 -6.33 -10.40
CA SER A 49 3.86 -6.53 -10.83
C SER A 49 2.91 -6.72 -9.65
N TYR A 50 1.61 -6.67 -9.92
CA TYR A 50 0.58 -6.77 -8.88
C TYR A 50 0.60 -8.12 -8.17
N SER A 51 0.45 -8.07 -6.84
CA SER A 51 0.32 -9.21 -5.95
C SER A 51 -1.01 -9.14 -5.20
N PRO A 52 -1.75 -10.27 -5.08
CA PRO A 52 -2.97 -10.31 -4.29
C PRO A 52 -2.67 -10.24 -2.79
N GLY A 53 -3.62 -9.66 -2.06
CA GLY A 53 -3.59 -9.57 -0.62
C GLY A 53 -4.98 -9.35 -0.04
N PHE A 54 -5.05 -8.99 1.22
CA PHE A 54 -6.29 -8.70 1.90
C PHE A 54 -6.11 -7.60 2.96
N HIS A 55 -7.22 -6.99 3.35
CA HIS A 55 -7.25 -5.97 4.38
C HIS A 55 -8.50 -6.10 5.24
N PHE A 56 -8.44 -5.55 6.43
CA PHE A 56 -9.58 -5.41 7.33
C PHE A 56 -9.39 -4.20 8.23
N GLY A 57 -10.50 -3.59 8.64
CA GLY A 57 -10.44 -2.40 9.46
C GLY A 57 -11.77 -1.99 10.05
N ALA A 58 -11.72 -0.94 10.83
CA ALA A 58 -12.87 -0.28 11.41
C ALA A 58 -12.79 1.22 11.13
N PHE A 59 -13.94 1.87 11.12
CA PHE A 59 -14.03 3.29 10.81
C PHE A 59 -15.19 3.95 11.53
N ILE A 60 -15.12 5.26 11.58
CA ILE A 60 -16.21 6.14 11.99
C ILE A 60 -16.55 7.05 10.82
N GLU A 61 -17.83 7.33 10.64
CA GLU A 61 -18.34 8.28 9.68
C GLU A 61 -19.15 9.37 10.36
N TYR A 62 -19.05 10.57 9.82
CA TYR A 62 -19.85 11.70 10.23
C TYR A 62 -20.50 12.36 9.00
N GLY A 63 -21.82 12.43 9.00
CA GLY A 63 -22.62 13.13 8.00
C GLY A 63 -22.86 14.56 8.42
N PHE A 64 -22.35 15.52 7.66
CA PHE A 64 -22.67 16.94 7.85
C PHE A 64 -24.10 17.27 7.43
N ASN A 65 -24.56 16.54 6.43
CA ASN A 65 -25.93 16.56 5.89
C ASN A 65 -26.18 15.21 5.19
N GLU A 66 -27.33 15.05 4.56
CA GLU A 66 -27.72 13.84 3.83
C GLU A 66 -26.68 13.41 2.76
N GLN A 67 -25.94 14.37 2.20
CA GLN A 67 -25.06 14.15 1.05
C GLN A 67 -23.57 14.11 1.43
N LEU A 68 -23.10 15.02 2.29
CA LEU A 68 -21.68 15.18 2.58
C LEU A 68 -21.27 14.40 3.84
N TRP A 69 -20.36 13.45 3.65
CA TRP A 69 -19.84 12.57 4.69
C TRP A 69 -18.32 12.63 4.77
N VAL A 70 -17.79 12.45 5.96
CA VAL A 70 -16.36 12.21 6.21
C VAL A 70 -16.20 10.89 6.95
N GLU A 71 -15.12 10.18 6.63
CA GLU A 71 -14.74 8.93 7.30
C GLU A 71 -13.31 9.05 7.81
N ALA A 72 -13.08 8.54 9.02
CA ALA A 72 -11.75 8.25 9.54
C ALA A 72 -11.71 6.80 10.01
N GLY A 73 -10.69 6.06 9.64
CA GLY A 73 -10.59 4.64 9.94
C GLY A 73 -9.22 4.20 10.41
N VAL A 74 -9.18 2.94 10.80
CA VAL A 74 -7.95 2.16 11.00
C VAL A 74 -8.08 0.88 10.19
N ASP A 75 -7.05 0.54 9.43
CA ASP A 75 -7.05 -0.60 8.53
C ASP A 75 -5.69 -1.30 8.59
N TYR A 76 -5.71 -2.63 8.58
CA TYR A 76 -4.49 -3.43 8.49
C TYR A 76 -4.50 -4.18 7.17
N ALA A 77 -3.44 -3.98 6.38
CA ALA A 77 -3.31 -4.52 5.04
C ALA A 77 -2.12 -5.47 4.93
N PHE A 78 -2.35 -6.62 4.31
CA PHE A 78 -1.33 -7.55 3.83
C PHE A 78 -1.19 -7.35 2.34
N GLN A 79 -0.16 -6.64 1.94
CA GLN A 79 0.07 -6.17 0.58
C GLN A 79 1.49 -6.49 0.11
N GLY A 80 1.86 -6.12 -1.10
CA GLY A 80 3.19 -6.33 -1.62
C GLY A 80 3.26 -6.21 -3.13
N ALA A 81 4.26 -6.86 -3.71
CA ALA A 81 4.43 -6.94 -5.16
C ALA A 81 5.11 -8.26 -5.54
N ASN A 82 4.86 -8.74 -6.74
CA ASN A 82 5.69 -9.76 -7.34
C ASN A 82 6.89 -9.07 -8.01
N ILE A 83 8.08 -9.63 -7.85
CA ILE A 83 9.32 -9.15 -8.48
C ILE A 83 9.66 -10.11 -9.61
N ASN A 84 9.62 -9.63 -10.83
CA ASN A 84 9.72 -10.47 -12.02
C ASN A 84 11.16 -10.57 -12.53
N SER A 85 11.88 -9.45 -12.52
CA SER A 85 13.24 -9.41 -13.07
C SER A 85 14.11 -8.32 -12.43
N LEU A 86 15.40 -8.47 -12.61
CA LEU A 86 16.44 -7.51 -12.26
C LEU A 86 17.21 -7.14 -13.52
N SER A 87 17.21 -5.89 -13.90
CA SER A 87 18.03 -5.34 -14.98
C SER A 87 19.17 -4.49 -14.44
N GLY A 88 20.32 -4.56 -15.10
CA GLY A 88 21.50 -3.78 -14.77
C GLY A 88 22.00 -2.93 -15.95
N SER A 89 22.56 -1.76 -15.65
CA SER A 89 23.26 -0.95 -16.65
C SER A 89 24.47 -0.24 -16.05
N ILE A 90 25.46 0.05 -16.90
CA ILE A 90 26.62 0.87 -16.58
C ILE A 90 26.70 2.00 -17.61
N ASN A 91 26.70 3.26 -17.14
CA ASN A 91 26.69 4.46 -18.00
C ASN A 91 25.63 4.37 -19.12
N ASN A 92 24.42 3.89 -18.78
CA ASN A 92 23.28 3.62 -19.69
C ASN A 92 23.50 2.48 -20.70
N ILE A 93 24.59 1.72 -20.60
CA ILE A 93 24.81 0.52 -21.40
C ILE A 93 24.19 -0.66 -20.63
N SER A 94 23.20 -1.32 -21.20
CA SER A 94 22.54 -2.47 -20.59
C SER A 94 23.51 -3.66 -20.43
N LEU A 95 23.50 -4.24 -19.23
CA LEU A 95 24.22 -5.49 -18.93
C LEU A 95 23.36 -6.73 -19.12
N GLY A 96 22.06 -6.54 -19.45
CA GLY A 96 21.08 -7.60 -19.56
C GLY A 96 20.06 -7.59 -18.46
N GLU A 97 19.17 -8.57 -18.51
CA GLU A 97 18.07 -8.80 -17.56
C GLU A 97 18.14 -10.23 -17.01
N LEU A 98 17.94 -10.37 -15.72
CA LEU A 98 17.86 -11.65 -15.00
C LEU A 98 16.43 -11.88 -14.55
N ASP A 99 15.84 -12.96 -14.97
CA ASP A 99 14.52 -13.39 -14.49
C ASP A 99 14.60 -13.88 -13.04
N ILE A 100 13.67 -13.41 -12.22
CA ILE A 100 13.55 -13.82 -10.81
C ILE A 100 12.34 -14.74 -10.68
N LYS A 101 12.57 -15.98 -10.27
CA LYS A 101 11.51 -16.93 -9.91
C LYS A 101 11.02 -16.67 -8.49
N ASP A 102 9.70 -16.77 -8.32
CA ASP A 102 9.04 -16.64 -7.01
C ASP A 102 9.42 -15.35 -6.25
N GLY A 103 9.81 -14.30 -7.02
CA GLY A 103 10.14 -13.00 -6.47
C GLY A 103 8.91 -12.36 -5.85
N LYS A 104 8.97 -12.08 -4.55
CA LYS A 104 7.86 -11.46 -3.78
C LYS A 104 8.40 -10.46 -2.78
N LEU A 105 7.78 -9.31 -2.79
CA LEU A 105 7.86 -8.33 -1.71
C LEU A 105 6.54 -8.41 -0.92
N LYS A 106 6.62 -8.76 0.36
CA LYS A 106 5.48 -8.80 1.28
C LYS A 106 5.58 -7.64 2.24
N ILE A 107 4.51 -6.86 2.38
CA ILE A 107 4.41 -5.69 3.25
C ILE A 107 3.18 -5.83 4.12
N GLU A 108 3.35 -5.77 5.42
CA GLU A 108 2.26 -5.60 6.37
C GLU A 108 2.23 -4.13 6.78
N GLN A 109 1.09 -3.48 6.61
CA GLN A 109 0.94 -2.03 6.80
C GLN A 109 -0.29 -1.72 7.64
N PHE A 110 -0.10 -0.87 8.63
CA PHE A 110 -1.18 -0.21 9.36
C PHE A 110 -1.51 1.10 8.66
N ASN A 111 -2.80 1.34 8.41
CA ASN A 111 -3.28 2.50 7.67
C ASN A 111 -4.28 3.31 8.49
N ILE A 112 -4.27 4.60 8.31
CA ILE A 112 -5.29 5.54 8.79
C ILE A 112 -5.86 6.24 7.54
N PRO A 113 -6.90 5.65 6.91
CA PRO A 113 -7.58 6.28 5.79
C PRO A 113 -8.51 7.40 6.29
N LEU A 114 -8.47 8.52 5.58
CA LEU A 114 -9.35 9.67 5.77
C LEU A 114 -10.05 9.95 4.45
N TRP A 115 -11.39 9.90 4.44
CA TRP A 115 -12.18 10.05 3.22
C TRP A 115 -13.18 11.18 3.34
N ILE A 116 -13.42 11.86 2.24
CA ILE A 116 -14.58 12.72 1.98
C ILE A 116 -15.44 11.98 0.97
N LYS A 117 -16.74 11.89 1.24
CA LYS A 117 -17.71 11.13 0.47
C LYS A 117 -18.90 12.02 0.13
N TYR A 118 -19.48 11.82 -1.04
CA TYR A 118 -20.72 12.46 -1.43
C TYR A 118 -21.78 11.40 -1.77
N ASP A 119 -22.93 11.46 -1.13
CA ASP A 119 -24.01 10.47 -1.27
C ASP A 119 -24.96 10.82 -2.42
N PHE A 120 -25.09 9.88 -3.35
CA PHE A 120 -26.08 9.89 -4.43
C PHE A 120 -27.01 8.68 -4.26
N ASN A 121 -27.93 8.73 -3.30
CA ASN A 121 -28.86 7.63 -2.98
C ASN A 121 -28.16 6.27 -2.77
N GLY A 122 -27.21 6.24 -1.84
CA GLY A 122 -26.46 5.04 -1.50
C GLY A 122 -25.17 4.87 -2.30
N PHE A 123 -25.04 5.41 -3.49
CA PHE A 123 -23.77 5.46 -4.20
C PHE A 123 -22.92 6.64 -3.72
N ARG A 124 -21.75 6.34 -3.14
CA ARG A 124 -20.88 7.35 -2.52
C ARG A 124 -19.48 7.35 -3.16
N PRO A 125 -19.24 8.14 -4.20
CA PRO A 125 -17.87 8.44 -4.63
C PRO A 125 -17.11 9.08 -3.48
N LYS A 126 -15.81 8.77 -3.40
CA LYS A 126 -14.95 9.22 -2.31
C LYS A 126 -13.56 9.59 -2.81
N ILE A 127 -12.99 10.59 -2.17
CA ILE A 127 -11.59 10.99 -2.33
C ILE A 127 -10.99 11.15 -0.93
N GLY A 128 -9.71 10.86 -0.79
CA GLY A 128 -9.10 10.95 0.52
C GLY A 128 -7.61 10.78 0.54
N VAL A 129 -7.07 10.72 1.74
CA VAL A 129 -5.67 10.45 1.98
C VAL A 129 -5.53 9.21 2.87
N ASN A 130 -4.47 8.46 2.65
CA ASN A 130 -4.11 7.31 3.46
C ASN A 130 -2.76 7.57 4.14
N LEU A 131 -2.74 7.47 5.48
CA LEU A 131 -1.52 7.55 6.27
C LEU A 131 -1.11 6.12 6.64
N GLY A 132 -0.13 5.58 5.92
CA GLY A 132 0.34 4.22 6.08
C GLY A 132 1.62 4.12 6.91
N PHE A 133 1.73 3.09 7.74
CA PHE A 133 2.91 2.78 8.54
C PHE A 133 3.27 1.32 8.33
N VAL A 134 4.38 1.06 7.66
CA VAL A 134 4.86 -0.30 7.43
C VAL A 134 5.31 -0.91 8.75
N SER A 135 4.65 -2.00 9.15
CA SER A 135 4.99 -2.76 10.35
C SER A 135 6.05 -3.83 10.05
N LYS A 136 5.89 -4.55 8.93
CA LYS A 136 6.82 -5.57 8.48
C LYS A 136 6.99 -5.53 6.98
N ALA A 137 8.22 -5.83 6.53
CA ALA A 137 8.52 -6.07 5.13
C ALA A 137 9.42 -7.30 5.00
N LYS A 138 9.17 -8.14 3.99
CA LYS A 138 9.95 -9.35 3.70
C LYS A 138 10.13 -9.49 2.20
N ALA A 139 11.29 -10.01 1.80
CA ALA A 139 11.57 -10.34 0.41
C ALA A 139 11.80 -11.84 0.24
N SER A 140 11.40 -12.35 -0.91
CA SER A 140 11.72 -13.69 -1.40
C SER A 140 12.06 -13.62 -2.87
N GLY A 141 12.90 -14.53 -3.37
CA GLY A 141 13.18 -14.66 -4.78
C GLY A 141 14.38 -15.56 -5.03
N LYS A 142 14.36 -16.23 -6.17
CA LYS A 142 15.47 -17.05 -6.66
C LYS A 142 15.75 -16.64 -8.10
N ASP A 143 17.02 -16.49 -8.45
CA ASP A 143 17.36 -16.33 -9.85
C ASP A 143 17.19 -17.66 -10.60
N ASN A 144 16.97 -17.54 -11.91
CA ASN A 144 16.83 -18.68 -12.79
C ASN A 144 18.18 -19.07 -13.45
N SER A 145 19.24 -18.36 -13.11
CA SER A 145 20.56 -18.59 -13.69
C SER A 145 21.33 -19.68 -12.91
N SER A 146 22.25 -20.34 -13.62
CA SER A 146 23.16 -21.31 -12.98
C SER A 146 24.14 -20.67 -12.01
N PHE A 147 24.15 -19.35 -11.89
CA PHE A 147 25.07 -18.62 -11.03
C PHE A 147 24.55 -18.42 -9.59
N GLY A 148 23.23 -18.61 -9.35
CA GLY A 148 22.64 -18.52 -7.99
C GLY A 148 22.85 -17.17 -7.30
N LEU A 149 22.86 -16.07 -8.07
CA LEU A 149 23.14 -14.73 -7.56
C LEU A 149 22.06 -14.20 -6.60
N VAL A 150 20.83 -14.69 -6.74
CA VAL A 150 19.69 -14.34 -5.88
C VAL A 150 19.08 -15.61 -5.33
N ASN A 151 19.20 -15.81 -4.02
CA ASN A 151 18.52 -16.89 -3.31
C ASN A 151 18.11 -16.38 -1.93
N VAL A 152 16.91 -15.82 -1.87
CA VAL A 152 16.36 -15.16 -0.67
C VAL A 152 15.00 -15.80 -0.36
N ASP A 153 14.80 -16.25 0.87
CA ASP A 153 13.54 -16.86 1.30
C ASP A 153 12.98 -16.17 2.56
N ASN A 154 11.92 -15.36 2.36
CA ASN A 154 11.23 -14.64 3.43
C ASN A 154 12.14 -13.78 4.34
N GLU A 155 13.24 -13.27 3.78
CA GLU A 155 14.19 -12.46 4.54
C GLU A 155 13.57 -11.14 4.97
N PRO A 156 13.72 -10.74 6.24
CA PRO A 156 13.23 -9.48 6.74
C PRO A 156 13.93 -8.30 6.06
N LEU A 157 13.14 -7.39 5.49
CA LEU A 157 13.63 -6.12 4.96
C LEU A 157 13.51 -5.04 6.04
N THR A 158 14.63 -4.48 6.44
CA THR A 158 14.63 -3.32 7.32
C THR A 158 14.44 -2.07 6.48
N LEU A 159 13.31 -1.38 6.69
CA LEU A 159 13.05 -0.09 6.06
C LEU A 159 13.57 1.04 6.94
N ASP A 160 14.15 2.05 6.31
CA ASP A 160 14.53 3.33 6.94
C ASP A 160 13.33 4.28 6.95
N LYS A 161 12.65 4.41 5.79
CA LYS A 161 11.41 5.16 5.68
C LYS A 161 10.23 4.19 5.64
N LYS A 162 9.40 4.25 6.70
CA LYS A 162 8.25 3.36 6.91
C LYS A 162 6.90 4.05 6.73
N PHE A 163 6.90 5.38 6.58
CA PHE A 163 5.71 6.18 6.43
C PHE A 163 5.33 6.29 4.96
N ASP A 164 4.06 5.96 4.67
CA ASP A 164 3.46 5.98 3.35
C ASP A 164 2.27 6.95 3.34
N LEU A 165 2.43 8.09 2.72
CA LEU A 165 1.33 8.99 2.43
C LEU A 165 0.79 8.65 1.05
N GLY A 166 -0.50 8.33 0.97
CA GLY A 166 -1.20 8.01 -0.28
C GLY A 166 -2.36 8.94 -0.56
N LEU A 167 -2.66 9.14 -1.84
CA LEU A 167 -3.89 9.75 -2.31
C LEU A 167 -4.86 8.65 -2.73
N GLY A 168 -6.09 8.70 -2.21
CA GLY A 168 -7.12 7.70 -2.45
C GLY A 168 -8.28 8.21 -3.28
N PHE A 169 -8.80 7.34 -4.16
CA PHE A 169 -10.01 7.53 -4.94
C PHE A 169 -10.85 6.27 -4.85
N GLY A 170 -12.16 6.40 -4.82
CA GLY A 170 -13.01 5.22 -4.77
C GLY A 170 -14.47 5.54 -4.77
N ALA A 171 -15.26 4.51 -4.54
CA ALA A 171 -16.68 4.61 -4.32
C ALA A 171 -17.15 3.49 -3.39
N GLU A 172 -18.23 3.74 -2.69
CA GLU A 172 -18.97 2.71 -1.97
C GLU A 172 -20.43 2.73 -2.40
N TYR A 173 -21.09 1.59 -2.27
CA TYR A 173 -22.52 1.46 -2.44
C TYR A 173 -23.14 0.95 -1.15
N ASN A 174 -24.00 1.76 -0.54
CA ASN A 174 -24.63 1.50 0.75
C ASN A 174 -26.06 0.97 0.54
N PHE A 175 -26.38 -0.11 1.24
CA PHE A 175 -27.72 -0.68 1.32
C PHE A 175 -28.43 -0.19 2.58
N ASP A 176 -29.75 -0.13 2.56
CA ASP A 176 -30.57 0.23 3.73
C ASP A 176 -30.37 -0.69 4.93
N SER A 177 -29.88 -1.91 4.69
CA SER A 177 -29.56 -2.89 5.73
C SER A 177 -28.31 -2.59 6.54
N GLY A 178 -27.54 -1.53 6.18
CA GLY A 178 -26.26 -1.20 6.80
C GLY A 178 -25.05 -1.88 6.12
N PHE A 179 -25.25 -2.88 5.27
CA PHE A 179 -24.18 -3.42 4.44
C PHE A 179 -23.74 -2.42 3.37
N PHE A 180 -22.48 -2.51 2.96
CA PHE A 180 -21.97 -1.76 1.81
C PHE A 180 -20.89 -2.53 1.07
N PHE A 181 -20.77 -2.24 -0.22
CA PHE A 181 -19.62 -2.60 -1.04
C PHE A 181 -18.69 -1.40 -1.15
N ASP A 182 -17.39 -1.66 -1.16
CA ASP A 182 -16.34 -0.65 -1.27
C ASP A 182 -15.36 -1.03 -2.36
N ALA A 183 -14.97 -0.03 -3.18
CA ALA A 183 -13.89 -0.14 -4.13
C ALA A 183 -13.04 1.12 -4.07
N SER A 184 -11.73 0.98 -3.96
CA SER A 184 -10.82 2.12 -3.89
C SER A 184 -9.46 1.82 -4.49
N PHE A 185 -8.79 2.89 -4.93
CA PHE A 185 -7.42 2.88 -5.37
C PHE A 185 -6.61 3.89 -4.55
N ASN A 186 -5.47 3.46 -4.02
CA ASN A 186 -4.55 4.28 -3.26
C ASN A 186 -3.22 4.38 -4.03
N LEU A 187 -2.80 5.61 -4.30
CA LEU A 187 -1.55 5.96 -4.94
C LEU A 187 -0.58 6.53 -3.90
N GLY A 188 0.49 5.80 -3.58
CA GLY A 188 1.55 6.26 -2.69
C GLY A 188 2.29 7.46 -3.28
N LEU A 189 2.42 8.50 -2.48
CA LEU A 189 3.10 9.76 -2.84
C LEU A 189 4.53 9.80 -2.29
N THR A 190 4.74 9.21 -1.12
CA THR A 190 6.06 9.15 -0.46
C THR A 190 6.83 7.90 -0.84
N ASP A 191 8.14 7.99 -0.80
CA ASP A 191 9.01 6.84 -1.01
C ASP A 191 9.16 6.05 0.30
N LEU A 192 8.89 4.75 0.23
CA LEU A 192 9.38 3.76 1.17
C LEU A 192 10.83 3.45 0.79
N SER A 193 11.71 3.31 1.77
CA SER A 193 13.14 3.13 1.52
C SER A 193 13.73 2.04 2.40
N THR A 194 14.52 1.15 1.79
CA THR A 194 15.32 0.19 2.55
C THR A 194 16.49 0.89 3.24
N LYS A 195 16.96 0.37 4.38
CA LYS A 195 18.21 0.84 4.99
C LYS A 195 19.38 0.59 4.06
N SER A 196 20.28 1.57 3.99
CA SER A 196 21.60 1.32 3.41
C SER A 196 22.39 0.43 4.35
N TYR A 197 22.98 -0.62 3.82
CA TYR A 197 23.90 -1.48 4.55
C TYR A 197 25.34 -1.10 4.13
N SER A 198 26.20 -0.91 5.11
CA SER A 198 27.62 -0.62 4.84
C SER A 198 28.45 -1.68 5.54
N GLU A 199 29.16 -2.50 4.77
CA GLU A 199 30.08 -3.51 5.27
C GLU A 199 31.40 -3.40 4.51
N ASN A 200 32.51 -3.40 5.24
CA ASN A 200 33.87 -3.32 4.69
C ASN A 200 34.11 -2.14 3.70
N GLY A 201 33.46 -0.99 3.95
CA GLY A 201 33.59 0.19 3.10
C GLY A 201 32.71 0.19 1.85
N TYR A 202 31.96 -0.86 1.58
CA TYR A 202 30.97 -0.92 0.51
C TYR A 202 29.60 -0.54 1.05
N LYS A 203 28.98 0.49 0.46
CA LYS A 203 27.58 0.85 0.75
C LYS A 203 26.67 0.15 -0.26
N LEU A 204 25.82 -0.75 0.24
CA LEU A 204 24.69 -1.21 -0.57
C LEU A 204 23.70 -0.05 -0.71
N PRO A 205 23.32 0.29 -1.93
CA PRO A 205 22.42 1.40 -2.17
C PRO A 205 21.01 1.12 -1.64
N THR A 206 20.29 2.19 -1.28
CA THR A 206 18.89 2.11 -0.86
C THR A 206 18.00 1.87 -2.07
N LEU A 207 17.01 0.98 -1.90
CA LEU A 207 15.91 0.82 -2.84
C LEU A 207 14.77 1.74 -2.41
N ASN A 208 14.27 2.56 -3.32
CA ASN A 208 13.12 3.43 -3.10
C ASN A 208 11.96 2.94 -3.96
N PHE A 209 10.76 2.92 -3.38
CA PHE A 209 9.55 2.53 -4.10
C PHE A 209 8.31 3.17 -3.48
N LYS A 210 7.23 3.31 -4.28
CA LYS A 210 5.94 3.85 -3.88
C LYS A 210 4.87 2.78 -4.02
N ASN A 211 3.92 2.74 -3.09
CA ASN A 211 2.81 1.80 -3.13
C ASN A 211 1.74 2.20 -4.16
N ARG A 212 1.11 1.18 -4.75
CA ARG A 212 -0.09 1.30 -5.59
C ARG A 212 -1.02 0.17 -5.19
N VAL A 213 -2.18 0.51 -4.61
CA VAL A 213 -3.07 -0.50 -4.03
C VAL A 213 -4.48 -0.29 -4.54
N PHE A 214 -5.03 -1.29 -5.21
CA PHE A 214 -6.44 -1.40 -5.54
C PHE A 214 -7.12 -2.31 -4.52
N GLN A 215 -8.25 -1.89 -3.95
CA GLN A 215 -8.98 -2.61 -2.91
C GLN A 215 -10.44 -2.79 -3.33
N VAL A 216 -11.00 -3.95 -3.04
CA VAL A 216 -12.43 -4.22 -3.10
C VAL A 216 -12.85 -4.94 -1.84
N GLY A 217 -13.97 -4.56 -1.26
CA GLY A 217 -14.38 -5.11 0.01
C GLY A 217 -15.87 -4.96 0.29
N VAL A 218 -16.25 -5.50 1.41
CA VAL A 218 -17.58 -5.39 1.99
C VAL A 218 -17.45 -4.90 3.43
N GLY A 219 -18.47 -4.25 3.91
CA GLY A 219 -18.52 -3.80 5.29
C GLY A 219 -19.94 -3.65 5.80
N TYR A 220 -20.02 -3.29 7.07
CA TYR A 220 -21.25 -3.06 7.77
C TYR A 220 -21.15 -1.80 8.63
N LYS A 221 -22.20 -0.96 8.60
CA LYS A 221 -22.37 0.24 9.40
C LYS A 221 -23.46 0.00 10.45
N PHE A 222 -23.11 0.28 11.68
CA PHE A 222 -23.98 0.11 12.85
C PHE A 222 -24.78 1.37 13.17
#